data_48b218ca1f4b29bbd9e1577c65f7d15f
#
_entry.id   48b218ca1f4b29bbd9e1577c65f7d15f
#
_cell.length_a   1.000
_cell.length_b   1.000
_cell.length_c   1.000
_cell.angle_alpha   90.00
_cell.angle_beta   90.00
_cell.angle_gamma   90.00
#
_symmetry.space_group_name_H-M   'P 1'
#
loop_
_entity.id
_entity.type
_entity.pdbx_description
1 polymer ?
#
loop_
_entity_poly.entity_id
_entity_poly.type
_entity_poly.pdbx_seq_one_letter_code
_entity_poly.pdbx_strand_id
1 'polypeptide(L)'
;MLLFWTFAFPILLGTFFTMAFSDIEKGEALDIIELAIVDNEDYQKNEVYQNVFKKLSDKDNEDCLFHTVYVNEKKAEQLLKDKKISGYLIFHDLQPTVVIQTNGINETIINQVVTEIKSQSDIYHIIIQEKMNGQNMFDFQQLYQNIEKTLNENVRIKNISNKNLSYTMI
;
A
#
# COMPACT_ATOMS: atom_id res chain seq x y z
N MET A 1 23.95 -20.75 47.09
CA MET A 1 24.02 -20.70 45.61
C MET A 1 22.67 -20.47 44.91
N LEU A 2 21.55 -20.91 45.46
CA LEU A 2 20.21 -20.70 44.85
C LEU A 2 19.80 -19.23 44.77
N LEU A 3 20.07 -18.39 45.77
CA LEU A 3 19.74 -16.97 45.78
C LEU A 3 20.41 -16.15 44.66
N PHE A 4 21.64 -16.49 44.32
CA PHE A 4 22.36 -15.85 43.22
C PHE A 4 21.65 -16.10 41.87
N TRP A 5 21.23 -17.33 41.57
CA TRP A 5 20.54 -17.71 40.35
C TRP A 5 19.18 -17.04 40.23
N THR A 6 18.47 -16.89 41.37
CA THR A 6 17.13 -16.26 41.37
C THR A 6 17.17 -14.80 40.96
N PHE A 7 18.26 -14.09 41.27
CA PHE A 7 18.41 -12.66 40.88
C PHE A 7 19.23 -12.45 39.60
N ALA A 8 20.29 -13.28 39.40
CA ALA A 8 21.15 -13.15 38.24
C ALA A 8 20.43 -13.48 36.92
N PHE A 9 19.57 -14.50 36.92
CA PHE A 9 18.87 -14.94 35.73
C PHE A 9 17.86 -13.86 35.18
N PRO A 10 16.98 -13.25 36.00
CA PRO A 10 16.12 -12.19 35.52
C PRO A 10 16.88 -10.96 35.02
N ILE A 11 17.99 -10.60 35.65
CA ILE A 11 18.83 -9.46 35.22
C ILE A 11 19.49 -9.78 33.87
N LEU A 12 20.07 -10.97 33.70
CA LEU A 12 20.63 -11.42 32.44
C LEU A 12 19.57 -11.45 31.33
N LEU A 13 18.40 -12.01 31.64
CA LEU A 13 17.29 -12.10 30.68
C LEU A 13 16.81 -10.70 30.29
N GLY A 14 16.61 -9.79 31.25
CA GLY A 14 16.23 -8.41 31.00
C GLY A 14 17.26 -7.67 30.14
N THR A 15 18.55 -7.87 30.42
CA THR A 15 19.63 -7.27 29.61
C THR A 15 19.65 -7.83 28.19
N PHE A 16 19.43 -9.14 28.04
CA PHE A 16 19.31 -9.78 26.71
C PHE A 16 18.11 -9.25 25.92
N PHE A 17 16.95 -9.12 26.58
CA PHE A 17 15.76 -8.54 25.94
C PHE A 17 16.00 -7.06 25.57
N THR A 18 16.55 -6.26 26.48
CA THR A 18 16.87 -4.87 26.14
C THR A 18 17.84 -4.77 24.98
N MET A 19 18.85 -5.65 24.92
CA MET A 19 19.83 -5.66 23.82
C MET A 19 19.21 -6.18 22.51
N ALA A 20 18.35 -7.19 22.57
CA ALA A 20 17.68 -7.75 21.39
C ALA A 20 16.60 -6.81 20.81
N PHE A 21 15.94 -6.02 21.66
CA PHE A 21 14.85 -5.14 21.27
C PHE A 21 15.25 -3.65 21.19
N SER A 22 16.47 -3.28 21.60
CA SER A 22 16.95 -1.89 21.53
C SER A 22 17.03 -1.35 20.08
N ASP A 23 17.22 -2.24 19.10
CA ASP A 23 17.23 -1.87 17.69
C ASP A 23 15.80 -1.72 17.13
N ILE A 24 14.82 -2.38 17.75
CA ILE A 24 13.40 -2.25 17.37
C ILE A 24 12.86 -0.87 17.83
N GLU A 25 13.22 -0.38 19.00
CA GLU A 25 12.85 0.98 19.43
C GLU A 25 13.53 2.09 18.64
N LYS A 26 14.69 1.81 18.00
CA LYS A 26 15.43 2.78 17.17
C LYS A 26 15.15 2.68 15.68
N GLY A 27 14.47 1.61 15.24
CA GLY A 27 14.44 1.20 13.84
C GLY A 27 13.10 1.24 13.16
N GLU A 28 12.00 1.44 13.83
CA GLU A 28 10.69 1.40 13.16
C GLU A 28 9.92 2.73 13.18
N ALA A 29 10.60 3.82 12.91
CA ALA A 29 10.03 4.75 11.96
C ALA A 29 10.11 4.03 10.61
N LEU A 30 8.98 3.55 10.08
CA LEU A 30 8.92 2.98 8.73
C LEU A 30 9.68 3.93 7.82
N ASP A 31 10.79 3.47 7.24
CA ASP A 31 11.53 4.30 6.29
C ASP A 31 10.55 4.76 5.22
N ILE A 32 10.57 6.06 4.92
CA ILE A 32 9.70 6.64 3.91
C ILE A 32 9.89 5.86 2.61
N ILE A 33 8.82 5.30 2.08
CA ILE A 33 8.86 4.41 0.93
C ILE A 33 8.95 5.26 -0.35
N GLU A 34 9.99 5.04 -1.14
CA GLU A 34 10.17 5.68 -2.44
C GLU A 34 9.21 5.05 -3.46
N LEU A 35 8.28 5.84 -3.99
CA LEU A 35 7.23 5.42 -4.92
C LEU A 35 7.18 6.35 -6.13
N ALA A 36 7.12 5.80 -7.34
CA ALA A 36 6.79 6.61 -8.50
C ALA A 36 5.30 6.48 -8.87
N ILE A 37 4.72 7.56 -9.33
CA ILE A 37 3.37 7.59 -9.89
C ILE A 37 3.49 8.03 -11.35
N VAL A 38 2.95 7.21 -12.25
CA VAL A 38 2.91 7.57 -13.66
C VAL A 38 1.83 8.61 -13.88
N ASP A 39 2.29 9.82 -14.21
CA ASP A 39 1.41 10.96 -14.48
C ASP A 39 0.82 10.85 -15.89
N ASN A 40 -0.27 10.10 -15.99
CA ASN A 40 -1.04 9.94 -17.22
C ASN A 40 -2.46 10.52 -17.06
N GLU A 41 -3.21 10.60 -18.16
CA GLU A 41 -4.56 11.17 -18.18
C GLU A 41 -5.52 10.43 -17.22
N ASP A 42 -5.36 9.12 -17.06
CA ASP A 42 -6.20 8.31 -16.17
C ASP A 42 -5.93 8.63 -14.71
N TYR A 43 -4.65 8.85 -14.35
CA TYR A 43 -4.30 9.31 -13.00
C TYR A 43 -4.86 10.73 -12.74
N GLN A 44 -4.72 11.63 -13.71
CA GLN A 44 -5.19 13.01 -13.58
C GLN A 44 -6.72 13.12 -13.41
N LYS A 45 -7.47 12.16 -13.92
CA LYS A 45 -8.92 12.06 -13.73
C LYS A 45 -9.33 11.43 -12.40
N ASN A 46 -8.39 10.87 -11.65
CA ASN A 46 -8.69 10.13 -10.42
C ASN A 46 -8.35 10.94 -9.17
N GLU A 47 -9.25 11.85 -8.79
CA GLU A 47 -9.09 12.75 -7.65
C GLU A 47 -8.90 12.02 -6.31
N VAL A 48 -9.49 10.83 -6.15
CA VAL A 48 -9.38 10.05 -4.90
C VAL A 48 -7.93 9.67 -4.66
N TYR A 49 -7.27 9.07 -5.66
CA TYR A 49 -5.87 8.69 -5.54
C TYR A 49 -4.95 9.89 -5.39
N GLN A 50 -5.18 10.98 -6.13
CA GLN A 50 -4.41 12.21 -5.99
C GLN A 50 -4.46 12.74 -4.55
N ASN A 51 -5.64 12.83 -3.97
CA ASN A 51 -5.84 13.36 -2.62
C ASN A 51 -5.20 12.46 -1.56
N VAL A 52 -5.33 11.14 -1.68
CA VAL A 52 -4.76 10.19 -0.73
C VAL A 52 -3.24 10.21 -0.80
N PHE A 53 -2.65 10.08 -1.99
CA PHE A 53 -1.19 10.10 -2.13
C PHE A 53 -0.58 11.46 -1.75
N LYS A 54 -1.28 12.58 -1.99
CA LYS A 54 -0.85 13.88 -1.49
C LYS A 54 -0.74 13.91 0.03
N LYS A 55 -1.73 13.35 0.75
CA LYS A 55 -1.71 13.28 2.22
C LYS A 55 -0.62 12.34 2.74
N LEU A 56 -0.49 11.15 2.12
CA LEU A 56 0.50 10.15 2.53
C LEU A 56 1.95 10.52 2.16
N SER A 57 2.15 11.58 1.36
CA SER A 57 3.46 12.10 0.96
C SER A 57 3.78 13.46 1.56
N ASP A 58 2.89 13.97 2.41
CA ASP A 58 3.09 15.25 3.08
C ASP A 58 4.02 15.07 4.28
N LYS A 59 5.21 15.68 4.20
CA LYS A 59 6.25 15.58 5.23
C LYS A 59 5.88 16.21 6.57
N ASP A 60 4.91 17.12 6.55
CA ASP A 60 4.42 17.78 7.76
C ASP A 60 3.34 16.93 8.46
N ASN A 61 2.93 15.81 7.86
CA ASN A 61 1.97 14.88 8.42
C ASN A 61 2.70 13.73 9.13
N GLU A 62 2.26 13.39 10.34
CA GLU A 62 2.76 12.24 11.11
C GLU A 62 2.54 10.91 10.37
N ASP A 63 1.53 10.86 9.48
CA ASP A 63 1.20 9.70 8.64
C ASP A 63 1.97 9.67 7.30
N CYS A 64 3.05 10.45 7.14
CA CYS A 64 3.86 10.45 5.92
C CYS A 64 4.50 9.08 5.70
N LEU A 65 4.00 8.36 4.69
CA LEU A 65 4.41 6.99 4.39
C LEU A 65 5.25 6.92 3.11
N PHE A 66 5.00 7.82 2.15
CA PHE A 66 5.61 7.78 0.83
C PHE A 66 6.39 9.04 0.51
N HIS A 67 7.50 8.85 -0.20
CA HIS A 67 8.11 9.91 -1.01
C HIS A 67 7.74 9.66 -2.46
N THR A 68 6.75 10.41 -2.97
CA THR A 68 6.22 10.21 -4.31
C THR A 68 6.93 11.07 -5.35
N VAL A 69 7.30 10.46 -6.48
CA VAL A 69 7.82 11.17 -7.66
C VAL A 69 6.88 10.95 -8.86
N TYR A 70 6.47 12.03 -9.50
CA TYR A 70 5.59 11.98 -10.67
C TYR A 70 6.42 11.98 -11.94
N VAL A 71 6.29 10.92 -12.72
CA VAL A 71 7.12 10.69 -13.91
C VAL A 71 6.34 9.97 -15.01
N ASN A 72 6.89 9.91 -16.22
CA ASN A 72 6.36 9.06 -17.26
C ASN A 72 6.73 7.58 -17.04
N GLU A 73 6.01 6.67 -17.68
CA GLU A 73 6.18 5.21 -17.51
C GLU A 73 7.62 4.74 -17.76
N LYS A 74 8.27 5.19 -18.83
CA LYS A 74 9.66 4.82 -19.15
C LYS A 74 10.63 5.21 -18.04
N LYS A 75 10.41 6.38 -17.42
CA LYS A 75 11.24 6.85 -16.32
C LYS A 75 10.96 6.05 -15.05
N ALA A 76 9.70 5.74 -14.76
CA ALA A 76 9.32 4.89 -13.64
C ALA A 76 9.96 3.50 -13.75
N GLU A 77 9.91 2.87 -14.92
CA GLU A 77 10.59 1.59 -15.18
C GLU A 77 12.11 1.67 -14.93
N GLN A 78 12.74 2.76 -15.38
CA GLN A 78 14.17 2.96 -15.17
C GLN A 78 14.50 3.10 -13.69
N LEU A 79 13.75 3.93 -12.95
CA LEU A 79 13.94 4.12 -11.51
C LEU A 79 13.77 2.81 -10.74
N LEU A 80 12.80 1.98 -11.12
CA LEU A 80 12.58 0.68 -10.52
C LEU A 80 13.73 -0.28 -10.81
N LYS A 81 14.22 -0.36 -12.06
CA LYS A 81 15.40 -1.16 -12.43
C LYS A 81 16.66 -0.73 -11.70
N ASP A 82 16.82 0.58 -11.51
CA ASP A 82 17.95 1.17 -10.78
C ASP A 82 17.79 1.04 -9.25
N LYS A 83 16.71 0.40 -8.75
CA LYS A 83 16.37 0.23 -7.33
C LYS A 83 16.29 1.55 -6.56
N LYS A 84 15.89 2.64 -7.23
CA LYS A 84 15.69 3.95 -6.62
C LYS A 84 14.30 4.14 -6.05
N ILE A 85 13.38 3.27 -6.41
CA ILE A 85 12.01 3.20 -5.91
C ILE A 85 11.66 1.75 -5.60
N SER A 86 10.77 1.54 -4.65
CA SER A 86 10.27 0.20 -4.28
C SER A 86 9.22 -0.30 -5.27
N GLY A 87 8.51 0.62 -5.94
CA GLY A 87 7.51 0.30 -6.93
C GLY A 87 7.03 1.54 -7.67
N TYR A 88 6.20 1.33 -8.68
CA TYR A 88 5.47 2.44 -9.29
C TYR A 88 4.02 2.09 -9.57
N LEU A 89 3.19 3.12 -9.60
CA LEU A 89 1.76 3.05 -9.86
C LEU A 89 1.47 3.57 -11.26
N ILE A 90 0.70 2.81 -12.04
CA ILE A 90 0.20 3.21 -13.35
C ILE A 90 -1.30 2.96 -13.42
N PHE A 91 -2.03 3.84 -14.10
CA PHE A 91 -3.47 3.74 -14.28
C PHE A 91 -3.80 3.41 -15.73
N HIS A 92 -4.70 2.43 -15.91
CA HIS A 92 -5.30 2.08 -17.18
C HIS A 92 -6.81 1.97 -16.98
N ASP A 93 -7.58 2.72 -17.77
CA ASP A 93 -9.05 2.78 -17.64
C ASP A 93 -9.48 3.11 -16.19
N LEU A 94 -8.79 4.05 -15.56
CA LEU A 94 -8.95 4.45 -14.15
C LEU A 94 -8.62 3.35 -13.10
N GLN A 95 -8.17 2.18 -13.54
CA GLN A 95 -7.79 1.09 -12.65
C GLN A 95 -6.29 1.17 -12.31
N PRO A 96 -5.93 1.12 -11.02
CA PRO A 96 -4.54 1.14 -10.59
C PRO A 96 -3.85 -0.21 -10.87
N THR A 97 -2.60 -0.13 -11.30
CA THR A 97 -1.70 -1.28 -11.39
C THR A 97 -0.42 -0.94 -10.65
N VAL A 98 -0.08 -1.75 -9.67
CA VAL A 98 1.19 -1.64 -8.93
C VAL A 98 2.24 -2.48 -9.65
N VAL A 99 3.36 -1.86 -10.00
CA VAL A 99 4.50 -2.55 -10.62
C VAL A 99 5.67 -2.58 -9.64
N ILE A 100 6.13 -3.78 -9.32
CA ILE A 100 7.20 -4.05 -8.37
C ILE A 100 8.27 -4.94 -8.99
N GLN A 101 9.47 -4.92 -8.44
CA GLN A 101 10.57 -5.77 -8.88
C GLN A 101 10.84 -6.93 -7.93
N THR A 102 10.64 -6.72 -6.65
CA THR A 102 10.86 -7.69 -5.57
C THR A 102 9.60 -7.81 -4.72
N ASN A 103 9.57 -8.80 -3.83
CA ASN A 103 8.52 -8.93 -2.83
C ASN A 103 9.15 -8.65 -1.46
N GLY A 104 9.07 -7.42 -1.00
CA GLY A 104 9.55 -6.96 0.29
C GLY A 104 8.44 -6.31 1.12
N ILE A 105 8.81 -5.77 2.27
CA ILE A 105 7.88 -5.07 3.17
C ILE A 105 7.33 -3.82 2.47
N ASN A 106 8.19 -3.01 1.84
CA ASN A 106 7.79 -1.78 1.16
C ASN A 106 6.79 -2.04 0.03
N GLU A 107 7.06 -3.06 -0.80
CA GLU A 107 6.18 -3.46 -1.90
C GLU A 107 4.84 -3.99 -1.40
N THR A 108 4.86 -4.71 -0.27
CA THR A 108 3.64 -5.19 0.39
C THR A 108 2.80 -4.02 0.91
N ILE A 109 3.43 -3.02 1.53
CA ILE A 109 2.74 -1.81 2.02
C ILE A 109 2.14 -1.02 0.85
N ILE A 110 2.89 -0.81 -0.25
CA ILE A 110 2.38 -0.14 -1.45
C ILE A 110 1.12 -0.84 -1.95
N ASN A 111 1.18 -2.17 -2.09
CA ASN A 111 0.05 -2.96 -2.56
C ASN A 111 -1.15 -2.86 -1.62
N GLN A 112 -0.92 -2.98 -0.30
CA GLN A 112 -1.99 -2.90 0.69
C GLN A 112 -2.69 -1.54 0.65
N VAL A 113 -1.94 -0.45 0.59
CA VAL A 113 -2.49 0.92 0.52
C VAL A 113 -3.31 1.10 -0.76
N VAL A 114 -2.79 0.67 -1.91
CA VAL A 114 -3.51 0.81 -3.20
C VAL A 114 -4.78 -0.04 -3.22
N THR A 115 -4.73 -1.26 -2.66
CA THR A 115 -5.90 -2.15 -2.52
C THR A 115 -6.97 -1.51 -1.63
N GLU A 116 -6.58 -0.93 -0.51
CA GLU A 116 -7.49 -0.26 0.40
C GLU A 116 -8.17 0.96 -0.25
N ILE A 117 -7.40 1.81 -0.93
CA ILE A 117 -7.95 2.96 -1.67
C ILE A 117 -8.95 2.49 -2.73
N LYS A 118 -8.60 1.45 -3.49
CA LYS A 118 -9.49 0.88 -4.51
C LYS A 118 -10.79 0.40 -3.89
N SER A 119 -10.70 -0.44 -2.87
CA SER A 119 -11.88 -1.00 -2.20
C SER A 119 -12.81 0.09 -1.66
N GLN A 120 -12.27 1.11 -1.02
CA GLN A 120 -13.07 2.24 -0.50
C GLN A 120 -13.68 3.06 -1.61
N SER A 121 -12.95 3.33 -2.70
CA SER A 121 -13.45 4.07 -3.85
C SER A 121 -14.59 3.33 -4.55
N ASP A 122 -14.44 2.03 -4.77
CA ASP A 122 -15.44 1.20 -5.45
C ASP A 122 -16.73 1.11 -4.61
N ILE A 123 -16.63 0.94 -3.28
CA ILE A 123 -17.77 0.97 -2.37
C ILE A 123 -18.49 2.32 -2.44
N TYR A 124 -17.74 3.42 -2.47
CA TYR A 124 -18.31 4.75 -2.55
C TYR A 124 -19.09 4.97 -3.86
N HIS A 125 -18.55 4.49 -4.99
CA HIS A 125 -19.24 4.54 -6.28
C HIS A 125 -20.53 3.72 -6.29
N ILE A 126 -20.55 2.52 -5.69
CA ILE A 126 -21.75 1.70 -5.57
C ILE A 126 -22.84 2.44 -4.79
N ILE A 127 -22.49 3.02 -3.65
CA ILE A 127 -23.43 3.75 -2.79
C ILE A 127 -24.02 4.98 -3.53
N ILE A 128 -23.20 5.72 -4.29
CA ILE A 128 -23.66 6.87 -5.04
C ILE A 128 -24.61 6.44 -6.18
N GLN A 129 -24.25 5.40 -6.94
CA GLN A 129 -25.08 4.92 -8.04
C GLN A 129 -26.46 4.45 -7.55
N GLU A 130 -26.54 3.78 -6.44
CA GLU A 130 -27.81 3.35 -5.86
C GLU A 130 -28.66 4.53 -5.38
N LYS A 131 -28.05 5.56 -4.79
CA LYS A 131 -28.75 6.80 -4.42
C LYS A 131 -29.29 7.55 -5.64
N MET A 132 -28.57 7.56 -6.75
CA MET A 132 -29.00 8.27 -7.97
C MET A 132 -30.11 7.55 -8.72
N ASN A 133 -30.19 6.22 -8.63
CA ASN A 133 -31.22 5.43 -9.31
C ASN A 133 -32.63 5.53 -8.69
N GLY A 134 -32.80 6.30 -7.60
CA GLY A 134 -34.12 6.70 -7.08
C GLY A 134 -35.00 5.54 -6.58
N GLN A 135 -34.46 4.37 -6.40
CA GLN A 135 -35.18 3.23 -5.82
C GLN A 135 -35.29 3.43 -4.32
N ASN A 136 -36.50 3.80 -3.87
CA ASN A 136 -36.86 4.01 -2.46
C ASN A 136 -36.85 2.75 -1.60
N MET A 137 -36.29 1.66 -2.09
CA MET A 137 -36.15 0.42 -1.36
C MET A 137 -34.68 -0.02 -1.47
N PHE A 138 -33.93 0.33 -0.45
CA PHE A 138 -32.56 -0.13 -0.28
C PHE A 138 -32.60 -1.66 -0.24
N ASP A 139 -32.27 -2.32 -1.34
CA ASP A 139 -32.00 -3.75 -1.33
C ASP A 139 -30.62 -4.00 -0.74
N PHE A 140 -30.56 -4.05 0.59
CA PHE A 140 -29.34 -4.35 1.33
C PHE A 140 -28.67 -5.64 0.86
N GLN A 141 -29.41 -6.63 0.38
CA GLN A 141 -28.83 -7.88 -0.11
C GLN A 141 -28.05 -7.64 -1.40
N GLN A 142 -28.59 -6.86 -2.31
CA GLN A 142 -27.92 -6.54 -3.57
C GLN A 142 -26.70 -5.64 -3.34
N LEU A 143 -26.81 -4.69 -2.42
CA LEU A 143 -25.68 -3.86 -1.98
C LEU A 143 -24.56 -4.71 -1.37
N TYR A 144 -24.88 -5.62 -0.45
CA TYR A 144 -23.89 -6.52 0.15
C TYR A 144 -23.21 -7.41 -0.88
N GLN A 145 -23.94 -7.99 -1.83
CA GLN A 145 -23.37 -8.81 -2.90
C GLN A 145 -22.44 -8.01 -3.80
N ASN A 146 -22.79 -6.77 -4.14
CA ASN A 146 -21.95 -5.90 -4.94
C ASN A 146 -20.67 -5.51 -4.19
N ILE A 147 -20.76 -5.16 -2.91
CA ILE A 147 -19.62 -4.85 -2.06
C ILE A 147 -18.71 -6.08 -1.93
N GLU A 148 -19.25 -7.25 -1.65
CA GLU A 148 -18.49 -8.49 -1.52
C GLU A 148 -17.75 -8.85 -2.82
N LYS A 149 -18.39 -8.68 -3.97
CA LYS A 149 -17.76 -8.87 -5.28
C LYS A 149 -16.60 -7.88 -5.48
N THR A 150 -16.81 -6.62 -5.15
CA THR A 150 -15.81 -5.55 -5.31
C THR A 150 -14.61 -5.77 -4.38
N LEU A 151 -14.84 -6.17 -3.13
CA LEU A 151 -13.76 -6.47 -2.18
C LEU A 151 -12.91 -7.68 -2.61
N ASN A 152 -13.48 -8.59 -3.41
CA ASN A 152 -12.77 -9.74 -3.96
C ASN A 152 -12.00 -9.42 -5.27
N GLU A 153 -12.20 -8.23 -5.86
CA GLU A 153 -11.43 -7.78 -7.01
C GLU A 153 -10.09 -7.19 -6.54
N ASN A 154 -9.03 -7.99 -6.65
CA ASN A 154 -7.69 -7.60 -6.23
C ASN A 154 -7.06 -6.58 -7.18
N VAL A 155 -6.20 -5.71 -6.65
CA VAL A 155 -5.35 -4.82 -7.46
C VAL A 155 -4.38 -5.66 -8.29
N ARG A 156 -4.20 -5.29 -9.56
CA ARG A 156 -3.22 -5.96 -10.41
C ARG A 156 -1.82 -5.63 -9.95
N ILE A 157 -1.05 -6.68 -9.62
CA ILE A 157 0.36 -6.57 -9.30
C ILE A 157 1.16 -7.16 -10.45
N LYS A 158 2.08 -6.36 -10.99
CA LYS A 158 3.02 -6.80 -12.00
C LYS A 158 4.42 -6.89 -11.39
N ASN A 159 4.90 -8.11 -11.19
CA ASN A 159 6.27 -8.36 -10.76
C ASN A 159 7.17 -8.56 -11.98
N ILE A 160 8.20 -7.71 -12.12
CA ILE A 160 9.15 -7.74 -13.24
C ILE A 160 10.52 -8.34 -12.88
N SER A 161 10.63 -9.02 -11.73
CA SER A 161 11.90 -9.58 -11.25
C SER A 161 12.48 -10.68 -12.14
N ASN A 162 11.65 -11.38 -12.90
CA ASN A 162 12.07 -12.38 -13.88
C ASN A 162 11.61 -12.00 -15.28
N LYS A 163 12.39 -12.37 -16.30
CA LYS A 163 12.14 -12.08 -17.72
C LYS A 163 10.77 -12.54 -18.28
N ASN A 164 9.98 -13.24 -17.48
CA ASN A 164 8.62 -13.62 -17.80
C ASN A 164 7.67 -12.78 -16.96
N LEU A 165 6.94 -11.89 -17.62
CA LEU A 165 5.85 -11.11 -17.06
C LEU A 165 4.78 -12.06 -16.49
N SER A 166 4.82 -12.33 -15.18
CA SER A 166 3.72 -13.01 -14.51
C SER A 166 2.83 -11.98 -13.84
N TYR A 167 1.56 -11.99 -14.18
CA TYR A 167 0.54 -11.26 -13.43
C TYR A 167 0.13 -12.15 -12.28
N THR A 168 0.40 -11.73 -11.05
CA THR A 168 -0.15 -12.39 -9.87
C THR A 168 -1.39 -11.59 -9.45
N MET A 169 -2.56 -12.22 -9.56
CA MET A 169 -3.76 -11.75 -8.89
C MET A 169 -3.71 -12.28 -7.46
N ILE A 170 -3.81 -11.42 -6.49
CA ILE A 170 -3.97 -11.78 -5.08
C ILE A 170 -5.41 -11.45 -4.68
#